data_a35a42642e4e5fe4100ca34acd86349c
#
_entry.id   a35a42642e4e5fe4100ca34acd86349c
#
_cell.length_a   1.000
_cell.length_b   1.000
_cell.length_c   1.000
_cell.angle_alpha   90.00
_cell.angle_beta   90.00
_cell.angle_gamma   90.00
#
_symmetry.space_group_name_H-M   'P 1'
#
loop_
_entity.id
_entity.type
_entity.pdbx_description
1 polymer ?
#
loop_
_entity_poly.entity_id
_entity_poly.type
_entity_poly.pdbx_seq_one_letter_code
_entity_poly.pdbx_strand_id
1 'polypeptide(L)'
;GNNPADFDLQEYMVEAGATYGLATFKLNYESLGGNGTVGFVTPLGTNHAFQGFSDAFSGTGGNKTTINGIDDLSYSLSLALPAKLKPVLSLVYHDLTTARLDQKLGREWDAVATIALTPHLSALVKYADFDSAGGSAPVSRRKTWIALQYKL
;
A
#
# COMPACT_ATOMS: atom_id res chain seq x y z
N GLY A 1 -10.93 -19.81 -27.57
CA GLY A 1 -11.90 -18.78 -27.18
C GLY A 1 -11.32 -17.43 -27.54
N ASN A 2 -11.99 -16.70 -28.43
CA ASN A 2 -11.60 -15.33 -28.75
C ASN A 2 -11.75 -14.49 -27.47
N ASN A 3 -10.67 -13.92 -26.98
CA ASN A 3 -10.75 -12.85 -26.01
C ASN A 3 -11.05 -11.56 -26.79
N PRO A 4 -12.26 -10.98 -26.71
CA PRO A 4 -12.70 -9.98 -27.67
C PRO A 4 -12.24 -8.57 -27.37
N ALA A 5 -11.34 -8.34 -26.41
CA ALA A 5 -10.89 -7.01 -26.07
C ALA A 5 -9.41 -7.03 -25.66
N ASP A 6 -8.58 -6.44 -26.51
CA ASP A 6 -7.24 -6.02 -26.12
C ASP A 6 -7.34 -4.73 -25.30
N PHE A 7 -6.80 -4.74 -24.08
CA PHE A 7 -6.70 -3.55 -23.24
C PHE A 7 -5.23 -3.19 -23.09
N ASP A 8 -4.90 -1.96 -23.45
CA ASP A 8 -3.60 -1.37 -23.19
C ASP A 8 -3.73 -0.49 -21.95
N LEU A 9 -3.20 -0.97 -20.81
CA LEU A 9 -3.18 -0.28 -19.53
C LEU A 9 -1.74 -0.21 -19.05
N GLN A 10 -1.35 0.95 -18.54
CA GLN A 10 0.01 1.20 -18.09
C GLN A 10 0.09 1.16 -16.56
N GLU A 11 1.24 0.70 -16.07
CA GLU A 11 1.66 0.81 -14.68
C GLU A 11 3.04 1.46 -14.64
N TYR A 12 3.23 2.38 -13.73
CA TYR A 12 4.56 2.91 -13.42
C TYR A 12 4.65 3.33 -11.95
N MET A 13 5.87 3.23 -11.41
CA MET A 13 6.19 3.63 -10.05
C MET A 13 7.52 4.40 -10.03
N VAL A 14 7.57 5.46 -9.25
CA VAL A 14 8.79 6.22 -8.97
C VAL A 14 8.93 6.38 -7.47
N GLU A 15 10.07 5.98 -6.92
CA GLU A 15 10.40 6.16 -5.51
C GLU A 15 11.70 6.95 -5.37
N ALA A 16 11.72 7.89 -4.42
CA ALA A 16 12.91 8.57 -3.97
C ALA A 16 12.97 8.53 -2.44
N GLY A 17 14.17 8.40 -1.88
CA GLY A 17 14.32 8.34 -0.44
C GLY A 17 15.69 8.79 0.03
N ALA A 18 15.76 9.14 1.33
CA ALA A 18 17.01 9.52 1.99
C ALA A 18 17.02 8.96 3.42
N THR A 19 18.22 8.57 3.88
CA THR A 19 18.46 8.12 5.25
C THR A 19 19.38 9.11 5.93
N TYR A 20 18.97 9.55 7.12
CA TYR A 20 19.80 10.37 7.99
C TYR A 20 19.76 9.83 9.43
N GLY A 21 20.91 9.40 9.93
CA GLY A 21 21.01 8.75 11.24
C GLY A 21 20.14 7.50 11.34
N LEU A 22 19.15 7.55 12.22
CA LEU A 22 18.22 6.44 12.46
C LEU A 22 16.95 6.52 11.61
N ALA A 23 16.76 7.62 10.90
CA ALA A 23 15.54 7.90 10.15
C ALA A 23 15.74 7.67 8.65
N THR A 24 14.77 7.01 8.02
CA THR A 24 14.64 6.89 6.57
C THR A 24 13.33 7.52 6.14
N PHE A 25 13.39 8.47 5.24
CA PHE A 25 12.23 9.07 4.59
C PHE A 25 12.16 8.60 3.14
N LYS A 26 10.95 8.32 2.64
CA LYS A 26 10.69 8.00 1.24
C LYS A 26 9.45 8.74 0.74
N LEU A 27 9.50 9.11 -0.53
CA LEU A 27 8.39 9.58 -1.34
C LEU A 27 8.19 8.59 -2.46
N ASN A 28 6.98 8.10 -2.63
CA ASN A 28 6.64 7.18 -3.71
C ASN A 28 5.40 7.69 -4.44
N TYR A 29 5.41 7.55 -5.76
CA TYR A 29 4.25 7.73 -6.61
C TYR A 29 4.08 6.49 -7.48
N GLU A 30 2.91 5.86 -7.39
CA GLU A 30 2.51 4.72 -8.21
C GLU A 30 1.24 5.08 -8.97
N SER A 31 1.19 4.69 -10.24
CA SER A 31 0.01 4.85 -11.08
C SER A 31 -0.36 3.52 -11.72
N LEU A 32 -1.55 3.06 -11.46
CA LEU A 32 -2.18 1.90 -12.08
C LEU A 32 -3.29 2.40 -13.00
N GLY A 33 -3.10 2.26 -14.31
CA GLY A 33 -3.99 2.81 -15.32
C GLY A 33 -5.41 2.23 -15.31
N GLY A 34 -6.34 2.98 -15.89
CA GLY A 34 -7.72 2.55 -16.14
C GLY A 34 -8.29 3.27 -17.34
N ASN A 35 -9.16 2.61 -18.10
CA ASN A 35 -9.75 3.17 -19.31
C ASN A 35 -11.24 3.57 -19.17
N GLY A 36 -11.81 3.44 -17.97
CA GLY A 36 -13.23 3.69 -17.69
C GLY A 36 -14.11 2.46 -17.84
N THR A 37 -13.57 1.34 -18.32
CA THR A 37 -14.26 0.04 -18.43
C THR A 37 -13.54 -1.01 -17.57
N VAL A 38 -12.21 -1.02 -17.64
CA VAL A 38 -11.36 -1.89 -16.83
C VAL A 38 -10.23 -1.06 -16.21
N GLY A 39 -9.78 -1.46 -15.03
CA GLY A 39 -8.56 -0.98 -14.39
C GLY A 39 -7.46 -2.02 -14.47
N PHE A 40 -6.22 -1.57 -14.30
CA PHE A 40 -5.05 -2.43 -14.23
C PHE A 40 -5.22 -3.48 -13.13
N VAL A 41 -4.90 -4.72 -13.39
CA VAL A 41 -5.06 -5.83 -12.45
C VAL A 41 -3.71 -6.50 -12.23
N THR A 42 -3.36 -6.71 -10.97
CA THR A 42 -2.14 -7.42 -10.54
C THR A 42 -2.49 -8.82 -10.03
N PRO A 43 -2.77 -9.81 -10.91
CA PRO A 43 -3.35 -11.10 -10.51
C PRO A 43 -2.43 -11.94 -9.60
N LEU A 44 -1.12 -11.69 -9.64
CA LEU A 44 -0.12 -12.37 -8.80
C LEU A 44 0.48 -11.40 -7.76
N GLY A 45 -0.02 -10.18 -7.67
CA GLY A 45 0.42 -9.19 -6.70
C GLY A 45 0.00 -9.57 -5.27
N THR A 46 0.82 -9.21 -4.30
CA THR A 46 0.45 -9.31 -2.89
C THR A 46 -0.49 -8.17 -2.55
N ASN A 47 -1.67 -8.47 -2.03
CA ASN A 47 -2.70 -7.49 -1.68
C ASN A 47 -2.29 -6.50 -0.57
N HIS A 48 -1.08 -6.56 -0.08
CA HIS A 48 -0.73 -5.92 1.18
C HIS A 48 0.50 -5.03 1.08
N ALA A 49 1.10 -4.94 -0.10
CA ALA A 49 2.33 -4.19 -0.32
C ALA A 49 2.09 -2.84 -1.01
N PHE A 50 0.95 -2.67 -1.66
CA PHE A 50 0.65 -1.53 -2.53
C PHE A 50 -0.72 -0.94 -2.17
N GLN A 51 -0.90 0.36 -2.37
CA GLN A 51 -2.13 1.13 -2.12
C GLN A 51 -2.65 1.01 -0.68
N GLY A 52 -1.74 0.84 0.28
CA GLY A 52 -2.02 0.81 1.71
C GLY A 52 -2.37 -0.56 2.29
N PHE A 53 -2.16 -0.71 3.61
CA PHE A 53 -2.36 -1.97 4.32
C PHE A 53 -3.82 -2.28 4.65
N SER A 54 -4.74 -1.33 4.50
CA SER A 54 -6.16 -1.60 4.71
C SER A 54 -6.74 -2.56 3.67
N ASP A 55 -6.04 -2.78 2.55
CA ASP A 55 -6.52 -3.53 1.38
C ASP A 55 -7.85 -2.96 0.86
N ALA A 56 -8.01 -1.65 0.85
CA ALA A 56 -9.25 -0.99 0.46
C ALA A 56 -9.63 -1.33 -0.98
N PHE A 57 -8.64 -1.49 -1.86
CA PHE A 57 -8.80 -1.75 -3.28
C PHE A 57 -8.68 -3.23 -3.64
N SER A 58 -8.45 -4.14 -2.68
CA SER A 58 -8.45 -5.56 -2.94
C SER A 58 -9.87 -6.10 -3.04
N GLY A 59 -10.18 -6.71 -4.18
CA GLY A 59 -11.44 -7.43 -4.40
C GLY A 59 -11.33 -8.92 -4.14
N THR A 60 -12.47 -9.63 -4.12
CA THR A 60 -12.53 -11.09 -4.10
C THR A 60 -11.87 -11.63 -5.37
N GLY A 61 -10.73 -12.31 -5.24
CA GLY A 61 -10.00 -12.91 -6.37
C GLY A 61 -8.84 -12.12 -6.95
N GLY A 62 -8.28 -11.16 -6.20
CA GLY A 62 -7.08 -10.41 -6.58
C GLY A 62 -7.22 -8.91 -6.38
N ASN A 63 -6.11 -8.20 -6.55
CA ASN A 63 -6.13 -6.73 -6.52
C ASN A 63 -6.96 -6.21 -7.69
N LYS A 64 -8.04 -5.53 -7.38
CA LYS A 64 -8.85 -4.83 -8.38
C LYS A 64 -8.68 -3.34 -8.17
N THR A 65 -8.02 -2.72 -9.13
CA THR A 65 -8.10 -1.26 -9.25
C THR A 65 -9.52 -0.85 -9.63
N THR A 66 -9.83 0.41 -9.42
CA THR A 66 -11.05 0.99 -9.98
C THR A 66 -10.96 1.00 -11.51
N ILE A 67 -12.08 1.02 -12.20
CA ILE A 67 -12.12 1.10 -13.68
C ILE A 67 -11.43 2.36 -14.23
N ASN A 68 -11.24 3.38 -13.38
CA ASN A 68 -10.53 4.61 -13.70
C ASN A 68 -9.06 4.60 -13.24
N GLY A 69 -8.56 3.45 -12.81
CA GLY A 69 -7.21 3.32 -12.28
C GLY A 69 -7.04 3.89 -10.87
N ILE A 70 -5.82 3.85 -10.36
CA ILE A 70 -5.44 4.41 -9.06
C ILE A 70 -4.09 5.10 -9.21
N ASP A 71 -4.02 6.34 -8.73
CA ASP A 71 -2.78 7.04 -8.42
C ASP A 71 -2.61 7.06 -6.91
N ASP A 72 -1.45 6.61 -6.44
CA ASP A 72 -1.06 6.59 -5.04
C ASP A 72 0.18 7.46 -4.82
N LEU A 73 0.01 8.60 -4.20
CA LEU A 73 1.12 9.42 -3.72
C LEU A 73 1.34 9.12 -2.24
N SER A 74 2.48 8.51 -1.90
CA SER A 74 2.75 8.11 -0.52
C SER A 74 4.04 8.70 0.04
N TYR A 75 4.01 8.95 1.34
CA TYR A 75 5.11 9.46 2.14
C TYR A 75 5.36 8.51 3.30
N SER A 76 6.59 8.07 3.48
CA SER A 76 6.93 7.19 4.59
C SER A 76 8.09 7.73 5.42
N LEU A 77 8.00 7.48 6.73
CA LEU A 77 9.06 7.71 7.69
C LEU A 77 9.30 6.42 8.48
N SER A 78 10.54 5.94 8.48
CA SER A 78 10.93 4.77 9.28
C SER A 78 12.05 5.15 10.24
N LEU A 79 11.97 4.64 11.47
CA LEU A 79 12.95 4.84 12.54
C LEU A 79 13.50 3.49 13.00
N ALA A 80 14.80 3.25 12.81
CA ALA A 80 15.50 2.07 13.30
C ALA A 80 16.20 2.39 14.63
N LEU A 81 15.62 1.96 15.77
CA LEU A 81 16.10 2.36 17.07
C LEU A 81 17.23 1.44 17.59
N PRO A 82 18.31 1.99 18.16
CA PRO A 82 19.46 1.24 18.64
C PRO A 82 19.22 0.62 20.04
N ALA A 83 18.19 -0.24 20.15
CA ALA A 83 17.84 -0.93 21.38
C ALA A 83 18.05 -2.45 21.25
N LYS A 84 18.06 -3.18 22.39
CA LYS A 84 18.31 -4.62 22.45
C LYS A 84 17.41 -5.44 21.49
N LEU A 85 16.13 -5.06 21.36
CA LEU A 85 15.17 -5.73 20.49
C LEU A 85 15.13 -5.14 19.06
N LYS A 86 16.05 -4.20 18.73
CA LYS A 86 16.18 -3.55 17.43
C LYS A 86 14.82 -3.13 16.87
N PRO A 87 14.01 -2.32 17.58
CA PRO A 87 12.71 -1.94 17.08
C PRO A 87 12.84 -1.04 15.84
N VAL A 88 11.98 -1.34 14.86
CA VAL A 88 11.76 -0.49 13.69
C VAL A 88 10.32 -0.02 13.71
N LEU A 89 10.14 1.29 13.66
CA LEU A 89 8.83 1.94 13.60
C LEU A 89 8.70 2.60 12.22
N SER A 90 7.59 2.38 11.55
CA SER A 90 7.31 3.01 10.26
C SER A 90 5.91 3.60 10.25
N LEU A 91 5.78 4.78 9.66
CA LEU A 91 4.54 5.47 9.40
C LEU A 91 4.48 5.78 7.91
N VAL A 92 3.35 5.47 7.27
CA VAL A 92 3.11 5.79 5.86
C VAL A 92 1.80 6.55 5.74
N TYR A 93 1.77 7.55 4.89
CA TYR A 93 0.58 8.26 4.48
C TYR A 93 0.38 8.09 2.99
N HIS A 94 -0.83 7.74 2.58
CA HIS A 94 -1.25 7.58 1.20
C HIS A 94 -2.30 8.62 0.85
N ASP A 95 -2.13 9.27 -0.28
CA ASP A 95 -3.11 10.13 -0.93
C ASP A 95 -3.55 9.48 -2.24
N LEU A 96 -4.80 9.02 -2.31
CA LEU A 96 -5.31 8.15 -3.35
C LEU A 96 -6.34 8.85 -4.22
N THR A 97 -6.07 8.87 -5.53
CA THR A 97 -6.97 9.43 -6.56
C THR A 97 -7.18 8.44 -7.70
N THR A 98 -8.12 8.72 -8.59
CA THR A 98 -8.25 7.94 -9.83
C THR A 98 -7.27 8.44 -10.87
N ALA A 99 -6.51 7.55 -11.52
CA ALA A 99 -5.50 7.91 -12.52
C ALA A 99 -6.09 8.61 -13.76
N ARG A 100 -7.33 8.28 -14.15
CA ARG A 100 -7.97 8.81 -15.34
C ARG A 100 -8.70 10.15 -15.13
N LEU A 101 -9.32 10.34 -13.98
CA LEU A 101 -10.25 11.45 -13.72
C LEU A 101 -9.79 12.38 -12.61
N ASP A 102 -8.67 12.07 -11.95
CA ASP A 102 -8.14 12.81 -10.79
C ASP A 102 -9.19 13.01 -9.67
N GLN A 103 -10.08 12.03 -9.52
CA GLN A 103 -11.10 12.05 -8.48
C GLN A 103 -10.55 11.45 -7.20
N LYS A 104 -10.78 12.11 -6.08
CA LYS A 104 -10.35 11.63 -4.77
C LYS A 104 -11.00 10.28 -4.45
N LEU A 105 -10.19 9.29 -4.11
CA LEU A 105 -10.63 7.98 -3.62
C LEU A 105 -10.58 7.91 -2.10
N GLY A 106 -9.59 8.56 -1.48
CA GLY A 106 -9.44 8.56 -0.04
C GLY A 106 -8.02 8.84 0.36
N ARG A 107 -7.74 8.59 1.63
CA ARG A 107 -6.40 8.67 2.23
C ARG A 107 -6.25 7.54 3.24
N GLU A 108 -5.03 7.10 3.45
CA GLU A 108 -4.73 6.05 4.41
C GLU A 108 -3.53 6.41 5.27
N TRP A 109 -3.62 6.05 6.54
CA TRP A 109 -2.51 6.04 7.46
C TRP A 109 -2.15 4.62 7.83
N ASP A 110 -0.90 4.26 7.61
CA ASP A 110 -0.34 2.98 7.98
C ASP A 110 0.75 3.13 9.02
N ALA A 111 0.72 2.30 10.05
CA ALA A 111 1.75 2.22 11.07
C ALA A 111 2.24 0.79 11.20
N VAL A 112 3.55 0.62 11.30
CA VAL A 112 4.19 -0.69 11.51
C VAL A 112 5.19 -0.59 12.64
N ALA A 113 5.14 -1.54 13.56
CA ALA A 113 6.18 -1.76 14.56
C ALA A 113 6.72 -3.19 14.45
N THR A 114 8.03 -3.34 14.32
CA THR A 114 8.70 -4.64 14.28
C THR A 114 9.77 -4.70 15.35
N ILE A 115 9.89 -5.83 16.04
CA ILE A 115 10.95 -6.10 17.02
C ILE A 115 11.58 -7.46 16.78
N ALA A 116 12.88 -7.58 17.00
CA ALA A 116 13.61 -8.85 17.00
C ALA A 116 13.61 -9.44 18.42
N LEU A 117 12.84 -10.51 18.64
CA LEU A 117 12.78 -11.20 19.93
C LEU A 117 14.00 -12.09 20.14
N THR A 118 14.44 -12.77 19.08
CA THR A 118 15.67 -13.57 19.00
C THR A 118 16.32 -13.38 17.63
N PRO A 119 17.51 -13.92 17.34
CA PRO A 119 18.08 -13.91 15.99
C PRO A 119 17.18 -14.53 14.91
N HIS A 120 16.30 -15.45 15.31
CA HIS A 120 15.41 -16.19 14.40
C HIS A 120 13.93 -15.85 14.54
N LEU A 121 13.54 -15.08 15.56
CA LEU A 121 12.13 -14.77 15.83
C LEU A 121 11.92 -13.26 15.89
N SER A 122 10.97 -12.77 15.12
CA SER A 122 10.50 -11.38 15.19
C SER A 122 9.00 -11.31 15.44
N ALA A 123 8.58 -10.22 16.07
CA ALA A 123 7.18 -9.85 16.20
C ALA A 123 6.91 -8.59 15.41
N LEU A 124 5.70 -8.51 14.84
CA LEU A 124 5.25 -7.39 14.02
C LEU A 124 3.82 -7.05 14.39
N VAL A 125 3.55 -5.75 14.52
CA VAL A 125 2.20 -5.18 14.59
C VAL A 125 2.05 -4.18 13.46
N LYS A 126 0.94 -4.26 12.73
CA LYS A 126 0.53 -3.27 11.72
C LYS A 126 -0.83 -2.70 12.08
N TYR A 127 -1.03 -1.45 11.76
CA TYR A 127 -2.32 -0.75 11.82
C TYR A 127 -2.51 0.03 10.53
N ALA A 128 -3.72 0.00 10.01
CA ALA A 128 -4.14 0.76 8.84
C ALA A 128 -5.47 1.45 9.10
N ASP A 129 -5.60 2.70 8.67
CA ASP A 129 -6.83 3.50 8.74
C ASP A 129 -7.07 4.20 7.40
N PHE A 130 -7.95 3.61 6.59
CA PHE A 130 -8.39 4.18 5.32
C PHE A 130 -9.66 5.00 5.52
N ASP A 131 -9.60 6.26 5.13
CA ASP A 131 -10.70 7.22 5.15
C ASP A 131 -11.17 7.48 3.70
N SER A 132 -12.37 7.00 3.40
CA SER A 132 -12.97 7.07 2.07
C SER A 132 -13.39 8.49 1.71
N ALA A 133 -13.19 8.90 0.47
CA ALA A 133 -13.77 10.13 -0.06
C ALA A 133 -15.27 10.01 -0.39
N GLY A 134 -15.85 8.81 -0.27
CA GLY A 134 -17.24 8.55 -0.64
C GLY A 134 -17.46 8.31 -2.14
N GLY A 135 -18.70 8.35 -2.60
CA GLY A 135 -19.03 8.13 -4.01
C GLY A 135 -18.68 6.71 -4.47
N SER A 136 -17.84 6.60 -5.50
CA SER A 136 -17.36 5.32 -6.03
C SER A 136 -16.13 4.75 -5.31
N ALA A 137 -15.60 5.47 -4.32
CA ALA A 137 -14.46 5.00 -3.53
C ALA A 137 -14.86 3.81 -2.64
N PRO A 138 -13.90 2.95 -2.27
CA PRO A 138 -14.14 1.91 -1.27
C PRO A 138 -14.63 2.49 0.06
N VAL A 139 -15.34 1.71 0.85
CA VAL A 139 -15.78 2.14 2.20
C VAL A 139 -14.59 2.29 3.13
N SER A 140 -14.66 3.26 4.05
CA SER A 140 -13.66 3.46 5.10
C SER A 140 -13.48 2.18 5.91
N ARG A 141 -12.24 1.87 6.28
CA ARG A 141 -11.93 0.66 7.04
C ARG A 141 -10.68 0.81 7.88
N ARG A 142 -10.68 0.09 9.00
CA ARG A 142 -9.52 -0.04 9.89
C ARG A 142 -9.14 -1.48 10.00
N LYS A 143 -7.83 -1.75 10.02
CA LYS A 143 -7.31 -3.10 10.20
C LYS A 143 -6.13 -3.09 11.15
N THR A 144 -5.98 -4.18 11.89
CA THR A 144 -4.81 -4.44 12.73
C THR A 144 -4.33 -5.85 12.51
N TRP A 145 -3.02 -6.03 12.38
CA TRP A 145 -2.40 -7.34 12.27
C TRP A 145 -1.35 -7.50 13.36
N ILE A 146 -1.28 -8.71 13.90
CA ILE A 146 -0.22 -9.13 14.80
C ILE A 146 0.36 -10.41 14.20
N ALA A 147 1.66 -10.45 13.99
CA ALA A 147 2.35 -11.59 13.43
C ALA A 147 3.63 -11.93 14.19
N LEU A 148 3.93 -13.22 14.27
CA LEU A 148 5.23 -13.76 14.66
C LEU A 148 5.85 -14.38 13.42
N GLN A 149 7.10 -14.03 13.14
CA GLN A 149 7.84 -14.55 11.99
C GLN A 149 9.08 -15.26 12.47
N TYR A 150 9.18 -16.54 12.13
CA TYR A 150 10.36 -17.36 12.37
C TYR A 150 11.16 -17.56 11.08
N LYS A 151 12.46 -17.34 11.16
CA LYS A 151 13.40 -17.53 10.05
C LYS A 151 14.40 -18.62 10.41
N LEU A 152 14.44 -19.66 9.57
CA LEU A 152 15.42 -20.75 9.65
C LEU A 152 16.84 -20.30 9.28
#